data_d5e297c31b26cd18b5f229b5d784577a
#
_entry.id   d5e297c31b26cd18b5f229b5d784577a
#
_cell.length_a   1.000
_cell.length_b   1.000
_cell.length_c   1.000
_cell.angle_alpha   90.00
_cell.angle_beta   90.00
_cell.angle_gamma   90.00
#
_symmetry.space_group_name_H-M   'P 1'
#
loop_
_entity.id
_entity.type
_entity.pdbx_description
1 polymer ?
#
loop_
_entity_poly.entity_id
_entity_poly.type
_entity_poly.pdbx_seq_one_letter_code
_entity_poly.pdbx_strand_id
1 'polypeptide(L)'
;TGAMRGKDYHLSRPESPFGISIHLLLIGLYLALTLGMTYPVANNLFTRLPVWSHDGLQNYWNLWWFKTALMDLGTNPLFTNQLFHPVGTTLTAHTLAPYNGLIGIPLQALFGLMAAFNILCLSTFVLSGYGMHLLIHHLTKNHAAAFVGALIFAFSPYHMMHAQNHLHLMSEWFSAYPYQQ
;
A
#
# COMPACT_ATOMS: atom_id res chain seq x y z
N THR A 1 -38.06 43.51 15.69
CA THR A 1 -38.03 42.02 15.66
C THR A 1 -37.55 41.58 14.30
N GLY A 2 -36.20 41.47 14.17
CA GLY A 2 -35.54 40.99 12.96
C GLY A 2 -35.30 39.49 13.09
N ALA A 3 -35.97 38.68 12.27
CA ALA A 3 -35.76 37.26 12.19
C ALA A 3 -34.41 37.00 11.51
N MET A 4 -33.45 36.40 12.23
CA MET A 4 -32.23 35.86 11.63
C MET A 4 -32.60 34.66 10.73
N ARG A 5 -32.45 34.87 9.43
CA ARG A 5 -32.61 33.84 8.41
C ARG A 5 -31.42 32.90 8.51
N GLY A 6 -31.62 31.69 9.02
CA GLY A 6 -30.61 30.64 9.06
C GLY A 6 -30.11 30.39 7.64
N LYS A 7 -28.79 30.54 7.42
CA LYS A 7 -28.13 30.07 6.22
C LYS A 7 -28.04 28.54 6.34
N ASP A 8 -28.89 27.85 5.56
CA ASP A 8 -28.75 26.42 5.33
C ASP A 8 -27.41 26.18 4.61
N TYR A 9 -26.41 25.77 5.37
CA TYR A 9 -25.18 25.22 4.80
C TYR A 9 -25.52 23.85 4.22
N HIS A 10 -25.95 23.83 2.96
CA HIS A 10 -25.90 22.60 2.19
C HIS A 10 -24.44 22.16 2.11
N LEU A 11 -24.07 21.18 2.93
CA LEU A 11 -22.86 20.42 2.75
C LEU A 11 -23.01 19.64 1.44
N SER A 12 -22.71 20.30 0.31
CA SER A 12 -22.51 19.62 -0.94
C SER A 12 -21.37 18.64 -0.73
N ARG A 13 -21.67 17.33 -0.80
CA ARG A 13 -20.62 16.31 -0.86
C ARG A 13 -19.67 16.72 -1.99
N PRO A 14 -18.37 16.76 -1.75
CA PRO A 14 -17.42 16.98 -2.84
C PRO A 14 -17.64 15.85 -3.84
N GLU A 15 -18.24 16.16 -4.97
CA GLU A 15 -18.28 15.22 -6.09
C GLU A 15 -16.84 14.96 -6.47
N SER A 16 -16.44 13.67 -6.54
CA SER A 16 -15.11 13.33 -7.01
C SER A 16 -14.95 13.96 -8.40
N PRO A 17 -13.86 14.66 -8.70
CA PRO A 17 -13.68 15.36 -9.98
C PRO A 17 -13.70 14.41 -11.18
N PHE A 18 -13.80 13.11 -10.92
CA PHE A 18 -13.79 12.04 -11.90
C PHE A 18 -14.99 11.11 -11.72
N GLY A 19 -15.62 10.71 -12.82
CA GLY A 19 -16.51 9.56 -12.83
C GLY A 19 -15.75 8.27 -12.50
N ILE A 20 -16.42 7.27 -11.94
CA ILE A 20 -15.85 5.95 -11.55
C ILE A 20 -15.01 5.35 -12.69
N SER A 21 -15.41 5.54 -13.94
CA SER A 21 -14.71 5.02 -15.13
C SER A 21 -13.27 5.54 -15.26
N ILE A 22 -13.02 6.81 -14.91
CA ILE A 22 -11.69 7.40 -14.99
C ILE A 22 -10.78 6.83 -13.88
N HIS A 23 -11.31 6.63 -12.67
CA HIS A 23 -10.55 6.00 -11.59
C HIS A 23 -10.11 4.58 -11.95
N LEU A 24 -11.01 3.78 -12.52
CA LEU A 24 -10.71 2.43 -12.99
C LEU A 24 -9.68 2.44 -14.12
N LEU A 25 -9.78 3.37 -15.06
CA LEU A 25 -8.80 3.54 -16.14
C LEU A 25 -7.41 3.88 -15.60
N LEU A 26 -7.30 4.80 -14.65
CA LEU A 26 -6.03 5.19 -14.03
C LEU A 26 -5.41 4.02 -13.25
N ILE A 27 -6.20 3.31 -12.45
CA ILE A 27 -5.73 2.12 -11.74
C ILE A 27 -5.23 1.05 -12.72
N GLY A 28 -5.99 0.78 -13.78
CA GLY A 28 -5.59 -0.16 -14.83
C GLY A 28 -4.31 0.26 -15.54
N LEU A 29 -4.12 1.56 -15.82
CA LEU A 29 -2.91 2.12 -16.41
C LEU A 29 -1.70 1.91 -15.50
N TYR A 30 -1.80 2.28 -14.21
CA TYR A 30 -0.70 2.10 -13.27
C TYR A 30 -0.42 0.62 -13.00
N LEU A 31 -1.43 -0.24 -13.04
CA LEU A 31 -1.24 -1.69 -12.96
C LEU A 31 -0.43 -2.20 -14.17
N ALA A 32 -0.80 -1.82 -15.38
CA ALA A 32 -0.07 -2.21 -16.58
C ALA A 32 1.39 -1.75 -16.57
N LEU A 33 1.63 -0.50 -16.15
CA LEU A 33 2.98 0.04 -15.97
C LEU A 33 3.76 -0.71 -14.89
N THR A 34 3.12 -1.01 -13.75
CA THR A 34 3.75 -1.79 -12.68
C THR A 34 4.17 -3.17 -13.17
N LEU A 35 3.30 -3.89 -13.86
CA LEU A 35 3.61 -5.22 -14.40
C LEU A 35 4.77 -5.17 -15.40
N GLY A 36 4.82 -4.13 -16.25
CA GLY A 36 5.93 -3.92 -17.19
C GLY A 36 7.25 -3.56 -16.53
N MET A 37 7.23 -2.61 -15.58
CA MET A 37 8.43 -2.10 -14.92
C MET A 37 9.02 -3.06 -13.89
N THR A 38 8.20 -3.93 -13.30
CA THR A 38 8.62 -4.93 -12.30
C THR A 38 8.75 -6.34 -12.87
N TYR A 39 8.75 -6.48 -14.20
CA TYR A 39 8.99 -7.79 -14.83
C TYR A 39 10.33 -8.40 -14.35
N PRO A 40 10.40 -9.69 -13.96
CA PRO A 40 9.41 -10.77 -14.14
C PRO A 40 8.62 -11.13 -12.85
N VAL A 41 8.40 -10.20 -11.92
CA VAL A 41 7.72 -10.48 -10.63
C VAL A 41 6.33 -11.09 -10.85
N ALA A 42 5.54 -10.52 -11.76
CA ALA A 42 4.19 -11.01 -12.05
C ALA A 42 4.16 -12.46 -12.54
N ASN A 43 5.15 -12.87 -13.36
CA ASN A 43 5.23 -14.24 -13.86
C ASN A 43 5.66 -15.25 -12.79
N ASN A 44 6.25 -14.76 -11.70
CA ASN A 44 6.75 -15.57 -10.60
C ASN A 44 5.96 -15.36 -9.31
N LEU A 45 4.74 -14.85 -9.40
CA LEU A 45 3.91 -14.43 -8.29
C LEU A 45 3.80 -15.48 -7.16
N PHE A 46 3.70 -16.75 -7.53
CA PHE A 46 3.52 -17.89 -6.62
C PHE A 46 4.81 -18.66 -6.33
N THR A 47 5.90 -18.37 -7.01
CA THR A 47 7.09 -19.24 -7.04
C THR A 47 8.36 -18.56 -6.56
N ARG A 48 8.44 -17.23 -6.58
CA ARG A 48 9.64 -16.48 -6.21
C ARG A 48 9.28 -15.22 -5.44
N LEU A 49 10.14 -14.87 -4.48
CA LEU A 49 10.10 -13.58 -3.78
C LEU A 49 11.02 -12.59 -4.50
N PRO A 50 10.62 -11.33 -4.71
CA PRO A 50 11.45 -10.28 -5.29
C PRO A 50 12.38 -9.67 -4.25
N VAL A 51 12.93 -10.47 -3.36
CA VAL A 51 13.79 -10.03 -2.26
C VAL A 51 15.18 -10.63 -2.40
N TRP A 52 16.22 -9.89 -2.03
CA TRP A 52 17.60 -10.33 -2.07
C TRP A 52 18.41 -9.99 -0.83
N SER A 53 17.78 -9.47 0.21
CA SER A 53 18.42 -9.20 1.50
C SER A 53 17.66 -9.84 2.66
N HIS A 54 18.29 -9.84 3.84
CA HIS A 54 17.68 -10.30 5.09
C HIS A 54 16.46 -9.48 5.47
N ASP A 55 16.45 -8.17 5.16
CA ASP A 55 15.32 -7.29 5.48
C ASP A 55 14.04 -7.66 4.69
N GLY A 56 14.21 -8.08 3.44
CA GLY A 56 13.09 -8.57 2.65
C GLY A 56 12.51 -9.87 3.22
N LEU A 57 13.35 -10.79 3.65
CA LEU A 57 12.90 -12.01 4.33
C LEU A 57 12.27 -11.73 5.68
N GLN A 58 12.76 -10.73 6.42
CA GLN A 58 12.17 -10.26 7.67
C GLN A 58 10.77 -9.71 7.45
N ASN A 59 10.55 -8.89 6.40
CA ASN A 59 9.20 -8.40 6.05
C ASN A 59 8.27 -9.52 5.60
N TYR A 60 8.78 -10.53 4.91
CA TYR A 60 8.03 -11.74 4.57
C TYR A 60 7.61 -12.53 5.81
N TRP A 61 8.54 -12.72 6.78
CA TRP A 61 8.26 -13.33 8.06
C TRP A 61 7.23 -12.52 8.87
N ASN A 62 7.33 -11.18 8.89
CA ASN A 62 6.38 -10.28 9.56
C ASN A 62 4.96 -10.50 9.05
N LEU A 63 4.80 -10.67 7.73
CA LEU A 63 3.49 -10.90 7.12
C LEU A 63 2.89 -12.25 7.56
N TRP A 64 3.71 -13.29 7.61
CA TRP A 64 3.33 -14.60 8.13
C TRP A 64 2.98 -14.53 9.62
N TRP A 65 3.85 -13.92 10.43
CA TRP A 65 3.65 -13.82 11.87
C TRP A 65 2.37 -13.08 12.22
N PHE A 66 2.09 -11.97 11.53
CA PHE A 66 0.91 -11.18 11.82
C PHE A 66 -0.40 -11.98 11.67
N LYS A 67 -0.51 -12.76 10.59
CA LYS A 67 -1.64 -13.69 10.40
C LYS A 67 -1.65 -14.78 11.46
N THR A 68 -0.52 -15.43 11.69
CA THR A 68 -0.40 -16.54 12.63
C THR A 68 -0.77 -16.11 14.05
N ALA A 69 -0.27 -14.95 14.51
CA ALA A 69 -0.58 -14.44 15.84
C ALA A 69 -2.08 -14.15 16.01
N LEU A 70 -2.70 -13.46 15.05
CA LEU A 70 -4.10 -13.05 15.16
C LEU A 70 -5.08 -14.19 14.88
N MET A 71 -4.85 -14.98 13.84
CA MET A 71 -5.85 -15.94 13.33
C MET A 71 -5.62 -17.36 13.87
N ASP A 72 -4.38 -17.79 14.02
CA ASP A 72 -4.08 -19.17 14.38
C ASP A 72 -3.87 -19.29 15.91
N LEU A 73 -3.26 -18.29 16.56
CA LEU A 73 -2.95 -18.31 17.99
C LEU A 73 -3.87 -17.44 18.85
N GLY A 74 -4.60 -16.49 18.27
CA GLY A 74 -5.43 -15.54 19.00
C GLY A 74 -4.63 -14.62 19.96
N THR A 75 -3.38 -14.30 19.61
CA THR A 75 -2.45 -13.53 20.45
C THR A 75 -2.13 -12.16 19.86
N ASN A 76 -1.53 -11.31 20.70
CA ASN A 76 -1.07 -9.99 20.25
C ASN A 76 0.09 -10.11 19.25
N PRO A 77 -0.04 -9.64 17.99
CA PRO A 77 1.03 -9.73 17.00
C PRO A 77 2.25 -8.84 17.31
N LEU A 78 2.13 -7.89 18.24
CA LEU A 78 3.23 -7.02 18.66
C LEU A 78 4.22 -7.69 19.62
N PHE A 79 3.99 -8.94 20.00
CA PHE A 79 4.91 -9.73 20.83
C PHE A 79 5.06 -11.11 20.23
N THR A 80 6.29 -11.65 20.27
CA THR A 80 6.58 -13.00 19.81
C THR A 80 7.60 -13.70 20.70
N ASN A 81 7.39 -15.01 20.92
CA ASN A 81 8.36 -15.90 21.53
C ASN A 81 9.12 -16.73 20.48
N GLN A 82 8.85 -16.53 19.19
CA GLN A 82 9.60 -17.17 18.10
C GLN A 82 10.99 -16.58 17.92
N LEU A 83 11.21 -15.36 18.44
CA LEU A 83 12.51 -14.71 18.51
C LEU A 83 12.95 -14.65 19.98
N PHE A 84 14.25 -14.91 20.24
CA PHE A 84 14.86 -14.91 21.59
C PHE A 84 14.17 -15.85 22.58
N HIS A 85 13.78 -17.02 22.10
CA HIS A 85 13.16 -18.05 22.95
C HIS A 85 14.05 -18.45 24.14
N PRO A 86 13.49 -18.64 25.37
CA PRO A 86 12.07 -18.65 25.73
C PRO A 86 11.50 -17.29 26.13
N VAL A 87 12.32 -16.24 26.23
CA VAL A 87 11.93 -14.92 26.77
C VAL A 87 11.00 -14.18 25.83
N GLY A 88 11.20 -14.31 24.51
CA GLY A 88 10.45 -13.54 23.51
C GLY A 88 10.88 -12.09 23.41
N THR A 89 10.22 -11.33 22.53
CA THR A 89 10.49 -9.90 22.34
C THR A 89 9.27 -9.17 21.82
N THR A 90 9.23 -7.86 22.09
CA THR A 90 8.24 -6.95 21.50
C THR A 90 8.65 -6.53 20.08
N LEU A 91 7.69 -6.46 19.19
CA LEU A 91 7.87 -6.03 17.81
C LEU A 91 7.44 -4.57 17.56
N THR A 92 7.19 -3.80 18.61
CA THR A 92 6.77 -2.38 18.51
C THR A 92 7.83 -1.47 17.87
N ALA A 93 9.12 -1.77 18.09
CA ALA A 93 10.24 -1.07 17.47
C ALA A 93 10.84 -1.83 16.26
N HIS A 94 10.13 -2.85 15.81
CA HIS A 94 10.50 -3.67 14.65
C HIS A 94 9.82 -3.16 13.37
N THR A 95 10.29 -3.58 12.21
CA THR A 95 9.70 -3.25 10.91
C THR A 95 8.34 -3.92 10.65
N LEU A 96 7.64 -4.31 11.72
CA LEU A 96 6.29 -4.86 11.63
C LEU A 96 5.34 -3.78 11.09
N ALA A 97 4.73 -4.03 9.94
CA ALA A 97 3.76 -3.14 9.31
C ALA A 97 2.33 -3.68 9.54
N PRO A 98 1.62 -3.27 10.62
CA PRO A 98 0.29 -3.82 10.95
C PRO A 98 -0.73 -3.65 9.83
N TYR A 99 -0.65 -2.55 9.08
CA TYR A 99 -1.50 -2.29 7.93
C TYR A 99 -1.32 -3.37 6.84
N ASN A 100 -0.06 -3.64 6.45
CA ASN A 100 0.24 -4.71 5.49
C ASN A 100 -0.15 -6.09 6.04
N GLY A 101 0.02 -6.29 7.35
CA GLY A 101 -0.40 -7.49 8.05
C GLY A 101 -1.89 -7.74 7.92
N LEU A 102 -2.73 -6.73 8.22
CA LEU A 102 -4.19 -6.82 8.13
C LEU A 102 -4.67 -7.12 6.70
N ILE A 103 -4.17 -6.37 5.70
CA ILE A 103 -4.51 -6.63 4.29
C ILE A 103 -3.96 -7.98 3.84
N GLY A 104 -2.82 -8.39 4.36
CA GLY A 104 -2.19 -9.67 4.06
C GLY A 104 -2.97 -10.88 4.54
N ILE A 105 -3.80 -10.79 5.59
CA ILE A 105 -4.59 -11.93 6.09
C ILE A 105 -5.46 -12.53 5.00
N PRO A 106 -6.41 -11.80 4.39
CA PRO A 106 -7.26 -12.36 3.33
C PRO A 106 -6.47 -12.79 2.10
N LEU A 107 -5.40 -12.06 1.74
CA LEU A 107 -4.55 -12.44 0.62
C LEU A 107 -3.83 -13.76 0.86
N GLN A 108 -3.31 -13.99 2.08
CA GLN A 108 -2.69 -15.26 2.45
C GLN A 108 -3.68 -16.42 2.45
N ALA A 109 -4.92 -16.17 2.88
CA ALA A 109 -5.97 -17.19 2.90
C ALA A 109 -6.37 -17.62 1.48
N LEU A 110 -6.37 -16.69 0.52
CA LEU A 110 -6.78 -16.96 -0.86
C LEU A 110 -5.64 -17.48 -1.75
N PHE A 111 -4.44 -16.94 -1.60
CA PHE A 111 -3.34 -17.13 -2.57
C PHE A 111 -2.06 -17.71 -1.93
N GLY A 112 -2.04 -17.87 -0.62
CA GLY A 112 -0.84 -18.27 0.12
C GLY A 112 0.10 -17.10 0.41
N LEU A 113 1.05 -17.32 1.31
CA LEU A 113 1.94 -16.28 1.84
C LEU A 113 2.81 -15.61 0.76
N MET A 114 3.38 -16.41 -0.15
CA MET A 114 4.28 -15.89 -1.19
C MET A 114 3.57 -14.95 -2.16
N ALA A 115 2.40 -15.38 -2.67
CA ALA A 115 1.62 -14.54 -3.57
C ALA A 115 1.06 -13.31 -2.84
N ALA A 116 0.62 -13.44 -1.58
CA ALA A 116 0.16 -12.31 -0.78
C ALA A 116 1.26 -11.23 -0.63
N PHE A 117 2.49 -11.63 -0.35
CA PHE A 117 3.63 -10.72 -0.27
C PHE A 117 3.88 -10.02 -1.61
N ASN A 118 3.92 -10.77 -2.70
CA ASN A 118 4.16 -10.23 -4.04
C ASN A 118 3.03 -9.28 -4.49
N ILE A 119 1.77 -9.63 -4.21
CA ILE A 119 0.61 -8.76 -4.48
C ILE A 119 0.72 -7.46 -3.70
N LEU A 120 1.08 -7.52 -2.42
CA LEU A 120 1.29 -6.32 -1.61
C LEU A 120 2.42 -5.46 -2.20
N CYS A 121 3.57 -6.03 -2.57
CA CYS A 121 4.66 -5.30 -3.22
C CYS A 121 4.21 -4.62 -4.51
N LEU A 122 3.51 -5.32 -5.39
CA LEU A 122 3.01 -4.74 -6.65
C LEU A 122 1.96 -3.65 -6.40
N SER A 123 1.09 -3.84 -5.39
CA SER A 123 0.04 -2.88 -5.05
C SER A 123 0.61 -1.53 -4.59
N THR A 124 1.80 -1.50 -3.98
CA THR A 124 2.43 -0.25 -3.55
C THR A 124 2.73 0.67 -4.72
N PHE A 125 3.22 0.14 -5.84
CA PHE A 125 3.47 0.92 -7.07
C PHE A 125 2.17 1.49 -7.66
N VAL A 126 1.14 0.63 -7.77
CA VAL A 126 -0.16 1.03 -8.32
C VAL A 126 -0.79 2.12 -7.48
N LEU A 127 -0.84 1.92 -6.16
CA LEU A 127 -1.49 2.85 -5.24
C LEU A 127 -0.70 4.17 -5.11
N SER A 128 0.64 4.11 -5.11
CA SER A 128 1.50 5.29 -5.11
C SER A 128 1.33 6.11 -6.38
N GLY A 129 1.33 5.47 -7.55
CA GLY A 129 1.09 6.13 -8.82
C GLY A 129 -0.30 6.76 -8.89
N TYR A 130 -1.32 6.01 -8.52
CA TYR A 130 -2.69 6.50 -8.50
C TYR A 130 -2.89 7.65 -7.49
N GLY A 131 -2.41 7.51 -6.24
CA GLY A 131 -2.53 8.54 -5.21
C GLY A 131 -1.81 9.84 -5.61
N MET A 132 -0.59 9.74 -6.13
CA MET A 132 0.17 10.90 -6.60
C MET A 132 -0.48 11.55 -7.82
N HIS A 133 -1.06 10.77 -8.74
CA HIS A 133 -1.84 11.32 -9.87
C HIS A 133 -3.00 12.17 -9.38
N LEU A 134 -3.78 11.68 -8.42
CA LEU A 134 -4.89 12.42 -7.85
C LEU A 134 -4.44 13.73 -7.20
N LEU A 135 -3.37 13.67 -6.40
CA LEU A 135 -2.80 14.85 -5.73
C LEU A 135 -2.34 15.91 -6.72
N ILE A 136 -1.49 15.54 -7.69
CA ILE A 136 -0.97 16.49 -8.67
C ILE A 136 -2.09 17.04 -9.55
N HIS A 137 -3.04 16.20 -9.97
CA HIS A 137 -4.20 16.68 -10.70
C HIS A 137 -5.05 17.65 -9.87
N HIS A 138 -5.23 17.39 -8.58
CA HIS A 138 -5.94 18.32 -7.70
C HIS A 138 -5.28 19.70 -7.68
N LEU A 139 -3.95 19.74 -7.59
CA LEU A 139 -3.16 20.98 -7.50
C LEU A 139 -3.06 21.71 -8.86
N THR A 140 -2.84 20.98 -9.95
CA THR A 140 -2.52 21.57 -11.26
C THR A 140 -3.67 21.61 -12.24
N LYS A 141 -4.72 20.83 -12.00
CA LYS A 141 -5.87 20.57 -12.91
C LYS A 141 -5.41 20.07 -14.29
N ASN A 142 -4.22 19.47 -14.37
CA ASN A 142 -3.60 19.01 -15.62
C ASN A 142 -3.27 17.51 -15.52
N HIS A 143 -3.91 16.69 -16.36
CA HIS A 143 -3.69 15.25 -16.40
C HIS A 143 -2.29 14.85 -16.87
N ALA A 144 -1.70 15.60 -17.82
CA ALA A 144 -0.36 15.29 -18.31
C ALA A 144 0.69 15.53 -17.21
N ALA A 145 0.60 16.64 -16.48
CA ALA A 145 1.46 16.92 -15.35
C ALA A 145 1.28 15.87 -14.24
N ALA A 146 0.02 15.49 -13.95
CA ALA A 146 -0.31 14.46 -12.97
C ALA A 146 0.29 13.10 -13.34
N PHE A 147 0.20 12.70 -14.61
CA PHE A 147 0.75 11.45 -15.09
C PHE A 147 2.28 11.40 -14.95
N VAL A 148 2.99 12.44 -15.45
CA VAL A 148 4.44 12.51 -15.36
C VAL A 148 4.93 12.51 -13.92
N GLY A 149 4.32 13.34 -13.04
CA GLY A 149 4.71 13.40 -11.64
C GLY A 149 4.42 12.08 -10.89
N ALA A 150 3.31 11.42 -11.21
CA ALA A 150 2.98 10.11 -10.63
C ALA A 150 3.95 9.02 -11.08
N LEU A 151 4.41 9.02 -12.34
CA LEU A 151 5.44 8.10 -12.82
C LEU A 151 6.76 8.30 -12.08
N ILE A 152 7.20 9.56 -11.96
CA ILE A 152 8.44 9.90 -11.24
C ILE A 152 8.38 9.44 -9.78
N PHE A 153 7.24 9.62 -9.13
CA PHE A 153 7.06 9.20 -7.74
C PHE A 153 7.01 7.68 -7.59
N ALA A 154 6.09 7.02 -8.31
CA ALA A 154 5.85 5.59 -8.15
C ALA A 154 7.03 4.72 -8.60
N PHE A 155 7.76 5.14 -9.63
CA PHE A 155 8.88 4.37 -10.18
C PHE A 155 10.23 5.07 -9.92
N SER A 156 10.31 5.91 -8.88
CA SER A 156 11.56 6.51 -8.45
C SER A 156 12.59 5.43 -8.07
N PRO A 157 13.90 5.73 -8.17
CA PRO A 157 14.95 4.82 -7.69
C PRO A 157 14.77 4.43 -6.23
N TYR A 158 14.28 5.35 -5.39
CA TYR A 158 13.94 5.07 -3.98
C TYR A 158 12.89 3.96 -3.88
N HIS A 159 11.75 4.11 -4.57
CA HIS A 159 10.66 3.14 -4.53
C HIS A 159 11.11 1.78 -5.08
N MET A 160 11.82 1.77 -6.23
CA MET A 160 12.33 0.55 -6.85
C MET A 160 13.33 -0.21 -5.97
N MET A 161 14.22 0.50 -5.26
CA MET A 161 15.17 -0.14 -4.33
C MET A 161 14.49 -0.69 -3.08
N HIS A 162 13.52 0.03 -2.52
CA HIS A 162 12.80 -0.41 -1.33
C HIS A 162 11.78 -1.51 -1.63
N ALA A 163 11.26 -1.61 -2.84
CA ALA A 163 10.33 -2.67 -3.24
C ALA A 163 10.85 -4.09 -2.96
N GLN A 164 12.16 -4.25 -2.97
CA GLN A 164 12.80 -5.56 -2.83
C GLN A 164 13.05 -5.94 -1.37
N ASN A 165 13.07 -4.98 -0.45
CA ASN A 165 13.52 -5.22 0.91
C ASN A 165 12.67 -4.59 2.01
N HIS A 166 11.94 -3.51 1.75
CA HIS A 166 11.31 -2.69 2.78
C HIS A 166 9.82 -2.43 2.49
N LEU A 167 9.02 -3.50 2.48
CA LEU A 167 7.58 -3.40 2.20
C LEU A 167 6.85 -2.36 3.08
N HIS A 168 7.29 -2.17 4.33
CA HIS A 168 6.72 -1.18 5.25
C HIS A 168 6.93 0.27 4.78
N LEU A 169 8.09 0.59 4.16
CA LEU A 169 8.37 1.92 3.60
C LEU A 169 7.66 2.17 2.27
N MET A 170 7.32 1.11 1.57
CA MET A 170 6.62 1.18 0.30
C MET A 170 5.14 1.53 0.44
N SER A 171 4.57 1.36 1.62
CA SER A 171 3.15 1.62 1.89
C SER A 171 2.87 3.10 2.16
N GLU A 172 3.69 4.02 1.68
CA GLU A 172 3.59 5.47 1.89
C GLU A 172 2.54 6.16 1.00
N TRP A 173 1.89 5.42 0.10
CA TRP A 173 0.85 5.95 -0.79
C TRP A 173 -0.31 6.66 -0.05
N PHE A 174 -0.56 6.31 1.21
CA PHE A 174 -1.58 6.96 2.04
C PHE A 174 -1.18 8.38 2.47
N SER A 175 0.11 8.75 2.44
CA SER A 175 0.56 10.11 2.78
C SER A 175 0.13 11.14 1.72
N ALA A 176 -0.16 10.71 0.50
CA ALA A 176 -0.68 11.56 -0.57
C ALA A 176 -2.22 11.78 -0.48
N TYR A 177 -2.92 11.04 0.38
CA TYR A 177 -4.39 11.04 0.44
C TYR A 177 -5.05 12.13 1.32
N PRO A 178 -4.41 12.75 2.32
CA PRO A 178 -5.10 13.59 3.32
C PRO A 178 -5.54 14.98 2.86
N TYR A 179 -5.26 15.40 1.65
CA TYR A 179 -5.48 16.78 1.22
C TYR A 179 -6.73 17.01 0.35
N GLN A 180 -7.72 16.12 0.42
CA GLN A 180 -9.00 16.28 -0.28
C GLN A 180 -10.14 16.82 0.61
N GLN A 181 -9.81 17.42 1.76
CA GLN A 181 -10.80 18.08 2.61
C GLN A 181 -10.91 19.57 2.28
#